data_957ab4d94ce1466e2b6f5f71a65f38c1
#
_entry.id   957ab4d94ce1466e2b6f5f71a65f38c1
#
_cell.length_a   1.000
_cell.length_b   1.000
_cell.length_c   1.000
_cell.angle_alpha   90.00
_cell.angle_beta   90.00
_cell.angle_gamma   90.00
#
_symmetry.space_group_name_H-M   'P 1'
#
loop_
_entity.id
_entity.type
_entity.pdbx_description
1 polymer ?
#
loop_
_entity_poly.entity_id
_entity_poly.type
_entity_poly.pdbx_seq_one_letter_code
_entity_poly.pdbx_strand_id
1 'polypeptide(L)'
;MASYFNLTLDTLAPTISAFTINSGASVTTSTTVTLSITSTDAAAMKIWGINGVASEADASWETFSSSKSVTLTSGDGSKTVYVKVRDSVYNESAASSATITLSTAIPTITITGPDVNIISEQSGKNICTFSFSSSMALKAWKVKLVPANNSAHDAGTQIGTTGGSTNMTGTTLAASTSKECKIYGSDLSTAAGGADGTYIIKVFGQASVNSLWSA
;
A
#
# COMPACT_ATOMS: atom_id res chain seq x y z
N MET A 1 65.90 -4.01 32.33
CA MET A 1 64.44 -4.03 32.54
C MET A 1 63.81 -4.76 31.35
N ALA A 2 62.95 -5.75 31.58
CA ALA A 2 62.20 -6.38 30.51
C ALA A 2 61.09 -5.39 30.05
N SER A 3 61.00 -5.14 28.72
CA SER A 3 59.90 -4.40 28.12
C SER A 3 58.81 -5.38 27.74
N TYR A 4 57.56 -5.06 28.04
CA TYR A 4 56.40 -5.89 27.66
C TYR A 4 55.31 -5.04 27.04
N PHE A 5 54.43 -5.69 26.23
CA PHE A 5 53.21 -5.10 25.69
C PHE A 5 52.05 -6.09 25.93
N ASN A 6 50.84 -5.55 26.00
CA ASN A 6 49.65 -6.35 26.09
C ASN A 6 49.13 -6.68 24.70
N LEU A 7 48.72 -7.92 24.47
CA LEU A 7 48.05 -8.36 23.28
C LEU A 7 46.71 -8.96 23.70
N THR A 8 45.63 -8.50 23.11
CA THR A 8 44.29 -9.01 23.31
C THR A 8 43.88 -9.84 22.08
N LEU A 9 43.36 -11.05 22.35
CA LEU A 9 42.73 -11.87 21.34
C LEU A 9 41.20 -11.70 21.46
N ASP A 10 40.55 -11.32 20.37
CA ASP A 10 39.10 -11.25 20.27
C ASP A 10 38.62 -12.23 19.16
N THR A 11 37.78 -13.18 19.56
CA THR A 11 37.18 -14.21 18.69
C THR A 11 35.67 -14.21 18.76
N LEU A 12 35.08 -13.21 19.46
CA LEU A 12 33.64 -13.15 19.65
C LEU A 12 32.98 -12.38 18.50
N ALA A 13 32.16 -13.07 17.72
CA ALA A 13 31.40 -12.44 16.65
C ALA A 13 30.26 -11.55 17.19
N PRO A 14 29.96 -10.41 16.57
CA PRO A 14 28.82 -9.57 16.92
C PRO A 14 27.50 -10.30 16.73
N THR A 15 26.47 -9.86 17.48
CA THR A 15 25.14 -10.47 17.44
C THR A 15 24.11 -9.47 16.93
N ILE A 16 23.27 -9.88 15.95
CA ILE A 16 22.10 -9.12 15.51
C ILE A 16 20.92 -9.54 16.40
N SER A 17 20.49 -8.67 17.31
CA SER A 17 19.39 -8.93 18.24
C SER A 17 18.01 -8.56 17.66
N ALA A 18 17.96 -7.63 16.69
CA ALA A 18 16.75 -7.30 15.96
C ALA A 18 17.08 -6.80 14.55
N PHE A 19 16.25 -7.22 13.58
CA PHE A 19 16.30 -6.74 12.21
C PHE A 19 14.88 -6.60 11.67
N THR A 20 14.49 -5.39 11.26
CA THR A 20 13.15 -5.11 10.72
C THR A 20 13.21 -4.20 9.51
N ILE A 21 12.17 -4.27 8.67
CA ILE A 21 11.93 -3.40 7.52
C ILE A 21 10.73 -2.51 7.84
N ASN A 22 10.85 -1.17 7.64
CA ASN A 22 9.80 -0.20 7.93
C ASN A 22 9.14 -0.42 9.31
N SER A 23 9.97 -0.60 10.35
CA SER A 23 9.52 -0.85 11.73
C SER A 23 8.62 -2.08 11.88
N GLY A 24 8.80 -3.11 11.06
CA GLY A 24 8.03 -4.36 11.12
C GLY A 24 6.72 -4.33 10.34
N ALA A 25 6.54 -3.39 9.42
CA ALA A 25 5.38 -3.37 8.52
C ALA A 25 5.33 -4.64 7.66
N SER A 26 4.13 -5.20 7.48
CA SER A 26 3.93 -6.39 6.62
C SER A 26 3.84 -6.07 5.14
N VAL A 27 3.45 -4.82 4.79
CA VAL A 27 3.23 -4.34 3.41
C VAL A 27 3.83 -2.95 3.23
N THR A 28 4.35 -2.69 2.03
CA THR A 28 4.78 -1.36 1.57
C THR A 28 4.27 -1.09 0.16
N THR A 29 4.01 0.16 -0.17
CA THR A 29 3.70 0.63 -1.52
C THR A 29 4.91 1.25 -2.21
N SER A 30 6.04 1.37 -1.51
CA SER A 30 7.29 1.97 -2.00
C SER A 30 8.38 0.91 -2.11
N THR A 31 9.17 0.98 -3.17
CA THR A 31 10.40 0.20 -3.29
C THR A 31 11.50 0.71 -2.35
N THR A 32 11.46 1.98 -1.94
CA THR A 32 12.39 2.52 -0.93
C THR A 32 11.87 2.22 0.46
N VAL A 33 12.68 1.52 1.24
CA VAL A 33 12.34 1.10 2.62
C VAL A 33 13.50 1.42 3.56
N THR A 34 13.17 1.52 4.86
CA THR A 34 14.16 1.72 5.92
C THR A 34 14.37 0.42 6.68
N LEU A 35 15.61 -0.01 6.75
CA LEU A 35 16.04 -1.11 7.61
C LEU A 35 16.37 -0.58 8.99
N SER A 36 15.96 -1.29 10.02
CA SER A 36 16.36 -1.05 11.41
C SER A 36 17.09 -2.28 11.93
N ILE A 37 18.33 -2.10 12.37
CA ILE A 37 19.25 -3.16 12.78
C ILE A 37 19.74 -2.86 14.19
N THR A 38 19.54 -3.78 15.11
CA THR A 38 20.12 -3.72 16.45
C THR A 38 21.19 -4.78 16.57
N SER A 39 22.41 -4.37 16.83
CA SER A 39 23.56 -5.26 17.01
C SER A 39 24.46 -4.75 18.13
N THR A 40 25.12 -5.68 18.79
CA THR A 40 26.22 -5.40 19.72
C THR A 40 27.53 -5.58 18.96
N ASP A 41 28.47 -4.65 19.18
CA ASP A 41 29.85 -4.74 18.70
C ASP A 41 30.05 -4.75 17.18
N ALA A 42 29.07 -4.27 16.39
CA ALA A 42 29.18 -4.23 14.96
C ALA A 42 29.97 -2.99 14.49
N ALA A 43 31.04 -3.18 13.74
CA ALA A 43 31.81 -2.13 13.09
C ALA A 43 31.45 -1.97 11.61
N ALA A 44 31.10 -3.06 10.92
CA ALA A 44 30.68 -3.06 9.54
C ALA A 44 29.49 -3.98 9.30
N MET A 45 28.76 -3.73 8.20
CA MET A 45 27.63 -4.54 7.76
C MET A 45 27.68 -4.79 6.26
N LYS A 46 27.01 -5.85 5.80
CA LYS A 46 26.67 -6.05 4.39
C LYS A 46 25.22 -6.47 4.27
N ILE A 47 24.56 -6.03 3.19
CA ILE A 47 23.14 -6.20 2.95
C ILE A 47 22.93 -6.76 1.54
N TRP A 48 22.01 -7.73 1.39
CA TRP A 48 21.62 -8.31 0.10
C TRP A 48 20.13 -8.68 0.07
N GLY A 49 19.65 -9.12 -1.08
CA GLY A 49 18.21 -9.30 -1.35
C GLY A 49 17.53 -7.98 -1.71
N ILE A 50 18.31 -6.99 -2.16
CA ILE A 50 17.88 -5.66 -2.56
C ILE A 50 18.20 -5.41 -4.05
N ASN A 51 17.72 -4.31 -4.60
CA ASN A 51 17.98 -3.94 -5.98
C ASN A 51 19.48 -3.80 -6.24
N GLY A 52 19.98 -4.54 -7.24
CA GLY A 52 21.40 -4.55 -7.61
C GLY A 52 22.30 -5.43 -6.74
N VAL A 53 21.80 -5.99 -5.63
CA VAL A 53 22.58 -6.87 -4.73
C VAL A 53 21.73 -8.09 -4.38
N ALA A 54 21.76 -9.11 -5.23
CA ALA A 54 20.85 -10.27 -5.11
C ALA A 54 21.31 -11.29 -4.07
N SER A 55 22.63 -11.48 -3.91
CA SER A 55 23.22 -12.50 -3.03
C SER A 55 24.26 -11.93 -2.07
N GLU A 56 24.64 -12.71 -1.07
CA GLU A 56 25.72 -12.35 -0.14
C GLU A 56 27.05 -12.11 -0.87
N ALA A 57 27.31 -12.84 -1.96
CA ALA A 57 28.54 -12.70 -2.75
C ALA A 57 28.63 -11.37 -3.49
N ASP A 58 27.48 -10.76 -3.83
CA ASP A 58 27.40 -9.45 -4.50
C ASP A 58 27.49 -8.29 -3.51
N ALA A 59 27.31 -8.56 -2.21
CA ALA A 59 27.27 -7.55 -1.16
C ALA A 59 28.66 -7.13 -0.72
N SER A 60 28.89 -5.83 -0.61
CA SER A 60 30.12 -5.25 -0.07
C SER A 60 29.96 -4.85 1.39
N TRP A 61 31.06 -4.94 2.15
CA TRP A 61 31.09 -4.43 3.51
C TRP A 61 31.09 -2.90 3.51
N GLU A 62 30.24 -2.31 4.34
CA GLU A 62 30.13 -0.87 4.61
C GLU A 62 30.12 -0.62 6.12
N THR A 63 30.36 0.61 6.55
CA THR A 63 30.27 0.99 7.97
C THR A 63 28.90 0.65 8.53
N PHE A 64 28.88 0.07 9.73
CA PHE A 64 27.62 -0.26 10.40
C PHE A 64 26.74 0.97 10.64
N SER A 65 25.46 0.83 10.38
CA SER A 65 24.44 1.81 10.72
C SER A 65 23.21 1.08 11.26
N SER A 66 22.67 1.54 12.38
CA SER A 66 21.43 1.01 12.96
C SER A 66 20.19 1.32 12.13
N SER A 67 20.30 2.28 11.18
CA SER A 67 19.22 2.62 10.26
C SER A 67 19.78 2.84 8.86
N LYS A 68 19.23 2.14 7.87
CA LYS A 68 19.70 2.21 6.48
C LYS A 68 18.52 2.23 5.51
N SER A 69 18.50 3.21 4.62
CA SER A 69 17.56 3.20 3.49
C SER A 69 18.11 2.34 2.36
N VAL A 70 17.26 1.46 1.81
CA VAL A 70 17.58 0.58 0.67
C VAL A 70 16.45 0.57 -0.33
N THR A 71 16.74 0.12 -1.57
CA THR A 71 15.73 -0.07 -2.61
C THR A 71 15.47 -1.57 -2.80
N LEU A 72 14.23 -2.02 -2.62
CA LEU A 72 13.80 -3.37 -2.91
C LEU A 72 13.86 -3.65 -4.43
N THR A 73 13.94 -4.91 -4.81
CA THR A 73 13.77 -5.32 -6.21
C THR A 73 12.38 -4.92 -6.72
N SER A 74 12.27 -4.55 -7.99
CA SER A 74 11.01 -4.17 -8.64
C SER A 74 10.00 -5.33 -8.69
N GLY A 75 8.74 -5.01 -9.02
CA GLY A 75 7.62 -5.95 -9.11
C GLY A 75 7.01 -6.26 -7.74
N ASP A 76 5.68 -6.38 -7.70
CA ASP A 76 4.92 -6.72 -6.50
C ASP A 76 5.25 -8.13 -6.00
N GLY A 77 5.07 -8.37 -4.71
CA GLY A 77 5.30 -9.65 -4.06
C GLY A 77 6.20 -9.56 -2.83
N SER A 78 6.46 -10.72 -2.23
CA SER A 78 7.30 -10.85 -1.04
C SER A 78 8.76 -10.53 -1.36
N LYS A 79 9.38 -9.69 -0.54
CA LYS A 79 10.79 -9.29 -0.61
C LYS A 79 11.47 -9.66 0.68
N THR A 80 12.54 -10.43 0.60
CA THR A 80 13.37 -10.79 1.75
C THR A 80 14.70 -10.06 1.66
N VAL A 81 15.02 -9.30 2.68
CA VAL A 81 16.32 -8.62 2.82
C VAL A 81 17.11 -9.33 3.89
N TYR A 82 18.40 -9.44 3.67
CA TYR A 82 19.35 -10.09 4.56
C TYR A 82 20.39 -9.08 5.01
N VAL A 83 20.90 -9.26 6.22
CA VAL A 83 22.00 -8.49 6.78
C VAL A 83 22.95 -9.40 7.53
N LYS A 84 24.24 -9.07 7.45
CA LYS A 84 25.32 -9.67 8.22
C LYS A 84 26.21 -8.55 8.75
N VAL A 85 26.71 -8.68 9.94
CA VAL A 85 27.60 -7.70 10.56
C VAL A 85 28.93 -8.32 10.94
N ARG A 86 29.96 -7.50 11.09
CA ARG A 86 31.26 -7.89 11.65
C ARG A 86 31.80 -6.82 12.57
N ASP A 87 32.63 -7.23 13.52
CA ASP A 87 33.36 -6.33 14.40
C ASP A 87 34.60 -5.68 13.75
N SER A 88 35.39 -4.97 14.55
CA SER A 88 36.60 -4.28 14.11
C SER A 88 37.78 -5.23 13.83
N VAL A 89 37.72 -6.46 14.30
CA VAL A 89 38.75 -7.51 14.06
C VAL A 89 38.26 -8.58 13.10
N TYR A 90 37.12 -8.30 12.39
CA TYR A 90 36.54 -9.11 11.31
C TYR A 90 35.86 -10.43 11.73
N ASN A 91 35.49 -10.61 13.00
CA ASN A 91 34.60 -11.72 13.35
C ASN A 91 33.20 -11.43 12.80
N GLU A 92 32.61 -12.37 12.04
CA GLU A 92 31.34 -12.20 11.35
C GLU A 92 30.19 -12.87 12.10
N SER A 93 29.03 -12.19 12.16
CA SER A 93 27.78 -12.76 12.70
C SER A 93 27.19 -13.82 11.75
N ALA A 94 26.23 -14.58 12.24
CA ALA A 94 25.27 -15.24 11.36
C ALA A 94 24.44 -14.19 10.58
N ALA A 95 23.94 -14.54 9.39
CA ALA A 95 23.01 -13.69 8.64
C ALA A 95 21.64 -13.65 9.33
N SER A 96 21.04 -12.47 9.36
CA SER A 96 19.65 -12.27 9.77
C SER A 96 18.81 -11.83 8.56
N SER A 97 17.51 -12.11 8.57
CA SER A 97 16.62 -11.73 7.47
C SER A 97 15.32 -11.14 7.97
N ALA A 98 14.74 -10.26 7.15
CA ALA A 98 13.39 -9.72 7.34
C ALA A 98 12.65 -9.69 6.01
N THR A 99 11.32 -9.80 6.07
CA THR A 99 10.46 -9.89 4.89
C THR A 99 9.40 -8.81 4.91
N ILE A 100 9.11 -8.23 3.75
CA ILE A 100 8.03 -7.27 3.54
C ILE A 100 7.36 -7.56 2.18
N THR A 101 6.05 -7.34 2.05
CA THR A 101 5.35 -7.46 0.77
C THR A 101 5.31 -6.10 0.07
N LEU A 102 5.91 -5.99 -1.11
CA LEU A 102 5.70 -4.84 -2.01
C LEU A 102 4.39 -5.03 -2.74
N SER A 103 3.49 -4.06 -2.68
CA SER A 103 2.19 -4.07 -3.34
C SER A 103 1.84 -2.66 -3.81
N THR A 104 2.04 -2.39 -5.10
CA THR A 104 1.84 -1.09 -5.73
C THR A 104 0.57 -1.02 -6.58
N ALA A 105 -0.06 -2.17 -6.84
CA ALA A 105 -1.27 -2.26 -7.64
C ALA A 105 -2.44 -1.49 -7.00
N ILE A 106 -3.18 -0.75 -7.82
CA ILE A 106 -4.43 -0.08 -7.43
C ILE A 106 -5.63 -0.87 -7.96
N PRO A 107 -6.81 -0.81 -7.30
CA PRO A 107 -8.01 -1.46 -7.79
C PRO A 107 -8.47 -0.82 -9.11
N THR A 108 -8.87 -1.65 -10.07
CA THR A 108 -9.63 -1.22 -11.23
C THR A 108 -11.10 -1.45 -10.96
N ILE A 109 -11.91 -0.40 -11.08
CA ILE A 109 -13.36 -0.46 -10.91
C ILE A 109 -13.99 -0.61 -12.29
N THR A 110 -14.84 -1.62 -12.45
CA THR A 110 -15.64 -1.83 -13.65
C THR A 110 -17.10 -1.56 -13.30
N ILE A 111 -17.73 -0.63 -14.00
CA ILE A 111 -19.15 -0.27 -13.85
C ILE A 111 -19.94 -0.92 -14.97
N THR A 112 -21.09 -1.52 -14.62
CA THR A 112 -22.04 -2.14 -15.54
C THR A 112 -23.38 -1.43 -15.40
N GLY A 113 -23.96 -1.00 -16.50
CA GLY A 113 -25.15 -0.15 -16.56
C GLY A 113 -24.75 1.30 -16.85
N PRO A 114 -25.61 2.28 -16.63
CA PRO A 114 -26.91 2.22 -15.93
C PRO A 114 -28.03 1.57 -16.76
N ASP A 115 -29.11 1.18 -16.09
CA ASP A 115 -30.34 0.68 -16.74
C ASP A 115 -31.11 1.82 -17.43
N VAL A 116 -30.99 3.03 -16.94
CA VAL A 116 -31.52 4.27 -17.51
C VAL A 116 -30.50 5.41 -17.41
N ASN A 117 -30.47 6.26 -18.43
CA ASN A 117 -29.53 7.40 -18.52
C ASN A 117 -30.14 8.74 -18.06
N ILE A 118 -31.45 8.79 -17.87
CA ILE A 118 -32.18 9.98 -17.46
C ILE A 118 -33.15 9.57 -16.35
N ILE A 119 -33.08 10.25 -15.23
CA ILE A 119 -34.03 10.12 -14.13
C ILE A 119 -34.57 11.49 -13.71
N SER A 120 -35.72 11.47 -13.03
CA SER A 120 -36.37 12.65 -12.46
C SER A 120 -36.76 12.35 -11.01
N GLU A 121 -37.42 13.29 -10.36
CA GLU A 121 -38.02 13.04 -9.02
C GLU A 121 -39.40 12.39 -9.09
N GLN A 122 -39.99 12.25 -10.29
CA GLN A 122 -41.32 11.69 -10.49
C GLN A 122 -41.34 10.17 -10.26
N SER A 123 -42.37 9.70 -9.56
CA SER A 123 -42.57 8.26 -9.31
C SER A 123 -42.56 7.45 -10.61
N GLY A 124 -41.84 6.34 -10.61
CA GLY A 124 -41.64 5.46 -11.75
C GLY A 124 -40.58 5.94 -12.77
N LYS A 125 -39.99 7.12 -12.57
CA LYS A 125 -38.86 7.67 -13.36
C LYS A 125 -37.71 8.18 -12.49
N ASN A 126 -37.74 7.79 -11.23
CA ASN A 126 -36.89 8.37 -10.19
C ASN A 126 -35.75 7.44 -9.73
N ILE A 127 -35.51 6.32 -10.40
CA ILE A 127 -34.51 5.34 -10.00
C ILE A 127 -33.61 5.01 -11.19
N CYS A 128 -32.31 5.01 -10.95
CA CYS A 128 -31.28 4.47 -11.82
C CYS A 128 -30.54 3.35 -11.07
N THR A 129 -30.43 2.20 -11.73
CA THR A 129 -29.72 1.04 -11.16
C THR A 129 -28.44 0.79 -11.98
N PHE A 130 -27.34 0.61 -11.29
CA PHE A 130 -26.09 0.17 -11.89
C PHE A 130 -25.39 -0.81 -10.95
N SER A 131 -24.39 -1.51 -11.44
CA SER A 131 -23.54 -2.33 -10.60
C SER A 131 -22.07 -2.04 -10.86
N PHE A 132 -21.23 -2.37 -9.92
CA PHE A 132 -19.78 -2.31 -10.11
C PHE A 132 -19.09 -3.54 -9.51
N SER A 133 -17.90 -3.82 -10.01
CA SER A 133 -16.97 -4.79 -9.43
C SER A 133 -15.57 -4.19 -9.37
N SER A 134 -14.70 -4.83 -8.59
CA SER A 134 -13.30 -4.43 -8.47
C SER A 134 -12.38 -5.59 -8.83
N SER A 135 -11.26 -5.29 -9.49
CA SER A 135 -10.21 -6.27 -9.78
C SER A 135 -9.54 -6.84 -8.53
N MET A 136 -9.63 -6.15 -7.41
CA MET A 136 -9.02 -6.50 -6.12
C MET A 136 -10.07 -6.45 -5.00
N ALA A 137 -9.81 -7.17 -3.90
CA ALA A 137 -10.61 -7.02 -2.69
C ALA A 137 -10.48 -5.59 -2.12
N LEU A 138 -11.62 -5.01 -1.77
CA LEU A 138 -11.71 -3.66 -1.20
C LEU A 138 -11.96 -3.74 0.30
N LYS A 139 -11.39 -2.80 1.05
CA LYS A 139 -11.72 -2.54 2.46
C LYS A 139 -12.64 -1.34 2.65
N ALA A 140 -12.76 -0.49 1.63
CA ALA A 140 -13.69 0.63 1.58
C ALA A 140 -14.04 0.95 0.13
N TRP A 141 -15.23 1.49 -0.11
CA TRP A 141 -15.64 2.02 -1.40
C TRP A 141 -16.70 3.11 -1.21
N LYS A 142 -16.82 3.99 -2.19
CA LYS A 142 -17.77 5.10 -2.20
C LYS A 142 -18.19 5.46 -3.60
N VAL A 143 -19.41 5.99 -3.72
CA VAL A 143 -19.96 6.54 -4.97
C VAL A 143 -20.11 8.05 -4.81
N LYS A 144 -19.64 8.79 -5.80
CA LYS A 144 -19.71 10.27 -5.81
C LYS A 144 -20.35 10.78 -7.09
N LEU A 145 -21.07 11.89 -6.96
CA LEU A 145 -21.56 12.69 -8.06
C LEU A 145 -20.51 13.73 -8.43
N VAL A 146 -20.13 13.78 -9.69
CA VAL A 146 -19.09 14.69 -10.19
C VAL A 146 -19.65 15.45 -11.40
N PRO A 147 -19.47 16.78 -11.51
CA PRO A 147 -19.77 17.52 -12.74
C PRO A 147 -19.04 16.88 -13.92
N ALA A 148 -19.69 16.87 -15.10
CA ALA A 148 -19.22 16.13 -16.27
C ALA A 148 -17.79 16.50 -16.75
N ASN A 149 -17.32 17.70 -16.42
CA ASN A 149 -16.00 18.22 -16.80
C ASN A 149 -14.92 18.06 -15.71
N ASN A 150 -15.24 17.47 -14.55
CA ASN A 150 -14.28 17.34 -13.45
C ASN A 150 -13.66 15.93 -13.44
N SER A 151 -12.37 15.84 -13.76
CA SER A 151 -11.59 14.60 -13.78
C SER A 151 -10.73 14.38 -12.53
N ALA A 152 -10.73 15.32 -11.57
CA ALA A 152 -9.91 15.19 -10.38
C ALA A 152 -10.29 13.96 -9.54
N HIS A 153 -9.26 13.27 -9.02
CA HIS A 153 -9.46 12.14 -8.11
C HIS A 153 -10.17 12.60 -6.85
N ASP A 154 -11.15 11.81 -6.40
CA ASP A 154 -11.96 12.08 -5.20
C ASP A 154 -12.76 13.40 -5.22
N ALA A 155 -12.89 14.05 -6.38
CA ALA A 155 -13.77 15.21 -6.53
C ALA A 155 -15.25 14.81 -6.45
N GLY A 156 -16.10 15.81 -6.21
CA GLY A 156 -17.56 15.67 -6.18
C GLY A 156 -18.16 15.33 -4.84
N THR A 157 -19.47 15.19 -4.82
CA THR A 157 -20.28 15.01 -3.62
C THR A 157 -20.62 13.53 -3.41
N GLN A 158 -20.46 13.03 -2.19
CA GLN A 158 -20.91 11.70 -1.81
C GLN A 158 -22.44 11.62 -1.90
N ILE A 159 -22.95 10.59 -2.60
CA ILE A 159 -24.39 10.33 -2.73
C ILE A 159 -24.83 9.34 -1.64
N GLY A 160 -26.13 9.36 -1.32
CA GLY A 160 -26.78 8.35 -0.49
C GLY A 160 -26.56 8.53 1.02
N THR A 161 -26.28 9.75 1.46
CA THR A 161 -26.17 10.06 2.89
C THR A 161 -27.52 10.37 3.55
N THR A 162 -28.52 10.77 2.74
CA THR A 162 -29.85 11.17 3.20
C THR A 162 -30.88 10.86 2.14
N GLY A 163 -31.58 9.94 1.97
CA GLY A 163 -32.60 9.68 0.95
C GLY A 163 -32.75 8.21 0.59
N GLY A 164 -33.26 7.95 -0.61
CA GLY A 164 -33.57 6.61 -1.06
C GLY A 164 -32.39 5.83 -1.63
N SER A 165 -31.32 6.49 -2.04
CA SER A 165 -30.17 5.85 -2.71
C SER A 165 -29.51 4.81 -1.81
N THR A 166 -29.22 3.65 -2.37
CA THR A 166 -28.70 2.50 -1.63
C THR A 166 -27.36 2.02 -2.18
N ASN A 167 -26.55 1.47 -1.29
CA ASN A 167 -25.22 0.93 -1.63
C ASN A 167 -24.28 1.99 -2.23
N MET A 168 -24.26 3.20 -1.67
CA MET A 168 -23.38 4.29 -2.13
C MET A 168 -22.05 4.35 -1.39
N THR A 169 -21.89 3.54 -0.38
CA THR A 169 -20.64 3.36 0.38
C THR A 169 -20.62 1.99 1.05
N GLY A 170 -19.45 1.50 1.35
CA GLY A 170 -19.28 0.22 2.06
C GLY A 170 -17.85 0.02 2.53
N THR A 171 -17.67 -0.96 3.41
CA THR A 171 -16.40 -1.28 4.05
C THR A 171 -15.63 -2.40 3.34
N THR A 172 -16.33 -3.41 2.82
CA THR A 172 -15.67 -4.56 2.19
C THR A 172 -16.41 -4.99 0.92
N LEU A 173 -15.63 -5.40 -0.08
CA LEU A 173 -16.12 -6.06 -1.27
C LEU A 173 -15.05 -7.04 -1.74
N ALA A 174 -15.41 -8.32 -1.94
CA ALA A 174 -14.48 -9.30 -2.47
C ALA A 174 -14.12 -8.98 -3.94
N ALA A 175 -12.92 -9.36 -4.38
CA ALA A 175 -12.52 -9.20 -5.76
C ALA A 175 -13.51 -9.86 -6.72
N SER A 176 -13.76 -9.21 -7.85
CA SER A 176 -14.67 -9.67 -8.92
C SER A 176 -16.14 -9.90 -8.49
N THR A 177 -16.51 -9.48 -7.27
CA THR A 177 -17.89 -9.54 -6.82
C THR A 177 -18.64 -8.31 -7.30
N SER A 178 -19.83 -8.52 -7.89
CA SER A 178 -20.71 -7.43 -8.33
C SER A 178 -21.48 -6.85 -7.15
N LYS A 179 -21.51 -5.52 -7.07
CA LYS A 179 -22.29 -4.75 -6.11
C LYS A 179 -23.32 -3.90 -6.83
N GLU A 180 -24.60 -4.18 -6.63
CA GLU A 180 -25.69 -3.36 -7.15
C GLU A 180 -25.85 -2.08 -6.32
N CYS A 181 -26.07 -0.97 -7.03
CA CYS A 181 -26.29 0.36 -6.49
C CYS A 181 -27.55 0.97 -7.11
N LYS A 182 -28.32 1.71 -6.30
CA LYS A 182 -29.52 2.42 -6.76
C LYS A 182 -29.41 3.89 -6.41
N ILE A 183 -29.57 4.75 -7.42
CA ILE A 183 -29.59 6.21 -7.27
C ILE A 183 -31.04 6.66 -7.44
N TYR A 184 -31.52 7.44 -6.50
CA TYR A 184 -32.82 8.09 -6.58
C TYR A 184 -32.67 9.54 -7.05
N GLY A 185 -33.65 10.03 -7.85
CA GLY A 185 -33.64 11.36 -8.40
C GLY A 185 -33.52 12.47 -7.32
N SER A 186 -34.18 12.29 -6.18
CA SER A 186 -34.10 13.23 -5.05
C SER A 186 -32.70 13.35 -4.45
N ASP A 187 -31.96 12.23 -4.36
CA ASP A 187 -30.56 12.25 -3.85
C ASP A 187 -29.61 12.85 -4.87
N LEU A 188 -29.84 12.60 -6.16
CA LEU A 188 -29.08 13.22 -7.25
C LEU A 188 -29.31 14.72 -7.30
N SER A 189 -30.57 15.17 -7.25
CA SER A 189 -30.96 16.58 -7.22
C SER A 189 -30.35 17.30 -5.99
N THR A 190 -30.42 16.70 -4.80
CA THR A 190 -29.83 17.27 -3.57
C THR A 190 -28.31 17.41 -3.72
N ALA A 191 -27.61 16.38 -4.20
CA ALA A 191 -26.16 16.40 -4.38
C ALA A 191 -25.71 17.40 -5.46
N ALA A 192 -26.56 17.63 -6.47
CA ALA A 192 -26.34 18.60 -7.54
C ALA A 192 -26.72 20.03 -7.16
N GLY A 193 -27.26 20.29 -5.97
CA GLY A 193 -27.77 21.59 -5.56
C GLY A 193 -29.10 21.98 -6.23
N GLY A 194 -29.89 20.98 -6.67
CA GLY A 194 -31.18 21.17 -7.34
C GLY A 194 -31.09 21.56 -8.81
N ALA A 195 -29.90 21.54 -9.42
CA ALA A 195 -29.72 21.91 -10.82
C ALA A 195 -29.94 20.72 -11.76
N ASP A 196 -30.69 20.94 -12.83
CA ASP A 196 -30.73 20.01 -13.97
C ASP A 196 -29.38 19.99 -14.69
N GLY A 197 -28.96 18.82 -15.13
CA GLY A 197 -27.69 18.71 -15.84
C GLY A 197 -27.20 17.29 -16.06
N THR A 198 -26.04 17.19 -16.70
CA THR A 198 -25.34 15.91 -16.88
C THR A 198 -24.26 15.78 -15.83
N TYR A 199 -24.33 14.73 -15.08
CA TYR A 199 -23.38 14.40 -14.01
C TYR A 199 -22.74 13.03 -14.25
N ILE A 200 -21.51 12.87 -13.82
CA ILE A 200 -20.79 11.59 -13.83
C ILE A 200 -20.88 10.97 -12.46
N ILE A 201 -21.33 9.73 -12.43
CA ILE A 201 -21.27 8.90 -11.22
C ILE A 201 -19.92 8.18 -11.23
N LYS A 202 -19.10 8.48 -10.26
CA LYS A 202 -17.81 7.83 -10.05
C LYS A 202 -17.86 6.88 -8.86
N VAL A 203 -17.25 5.71 -9.00
CA VAL A 203 -17.08 4.72 -7.94
C VAL A 203 -15.59 4.64 -7.60
N PHE A 204 -15.27 4.83 -6.35
CA PHE A 204 -13.92 4.72 -5.81
C PHE A 204 -13.82 3.51 -4.88
N GLY A 205 -12.77 2.72 -5.04
CA GLY A 205 -12.49 1.57 -4.21
C GLY A 205 -11.10 1.65 -3.59
N GLN A 206 -10.98 1.34 -2.30
CA GLN A 206 -9.72 1.26 -1.58
C GLN A 206 -9.31 -0.20 -1.39
N ALA A 207 -8.16 -0.59 -1.93
CA ALA A 207 -7.66 -1.95 -1.83
C ALA A 207 -7.43 -2.38 -0.38
N SER A 208 -7.78 -3.63 -0.08
CA SER A 208 -7.58 -4.23 1.25
C SER A 208 -6.10 -4.43 1.57
N VAL A 209 -5.30 -4.80 0.56
CA VAL A 209 -3.89 -5.21 0.74
C VAL A 209 -2.95 -4.04 1.02
N ASN A 210 -3.12 -2.90 0.33
CA ASN A 210 -2.16 -1.80 0.37
C ASN A 210 -2.78 -0.45 0.69
N SER A 211 -4.10 -0.39 0.87
CA SER A 211 -4.86 0.83 1.16
C SER A 211 -4.86 1.90 0.06
N LEU A 212 -4.39 1.58 -1.14
CA LEU A 212 -4.45 2.48 -2.28
C LEU A 212 -5.89 2.57 -2.83
N TRP A 213 -6.30 3.76 -3.24
CA TRP A 213 -7.56 4.00 -3.91
C TRP A 213 -7.43 3.78 -5.41
N SER A 214 -8.53 3.36 -6.06
CA SER A 214 -8.66 3.39 -7.52
C SER A 214 -8.46 4.81 -8.06
N ALA A 215 -7.93 4.90 -9.26
CA ALA A 215 -7.76 6.16 -9.98
C ALA A 215 -9.10 6.75 -10.42
#